data_34f3eb12a4ea4f3e8e7babc87d12ca5d
#
_entry.id   34f3eb12a4ea4f3e8e7babc87d12ca5d
#
_cell.length_a   1.000
_cell.length_b   1.000
_cell.length_c   1.000
_cell.angle_alpha   90.00
_cell.angle_beta   90.00
_cell.angle_gamma   90.00
#
_symmetry.space_group_name_H-M   'P 1'
#
loop_
_entity.id
_entity.type
_entity.pdbx_description
1 polymer ?
#
loop_
_entity_poly.entity_id
_entity_poly.type
_entity_poly.pdbx_seq_one_letter_code
_entity_poly.pdbx_strand_id
1 'polypeptide(L)'
;PKTLGAIHSRKLSSSVGYILQLMTFLLKPILAFTGKMTRFFGGSGGEIVSRGEVEAMIDMAGNEGTLASHEKALYRNILRLDEIRVGDVMTPRTVMVDLWENSTMQDLIAENKRGKLPSRIPIYGSTRDGITGYILLREVLTAALDKTQHKIPLTEFRREVRFVPEVATLRQALHDLTSGKDPIAMVADEHGGTCGLISTEDLFETILGIEVVDELDQVTDLRDFAKTLREKRIDRLKGERSFRAQADDNGEK
;
A
#
# COMPACT_ATOMS: atom_id res chain seq x y z
N PRO A 1 -4.42 54.60 31.25
CA PRO A 1 -3.48 54.62 30.11
C PRO A 1 -4.15 54.74 28.74
N LYS A 2 -5.35 54.16 28.51
CA LYS A 2 -6.07 54.18 27.20
C LYS A 2 -6.54 55.59 26.79
N THR A 3 -6.83 56.49 27.71
CA THR A 3 -7.35 57.83 27.44
C THR A 3 -6.28 58.85 27.02
N LEU A 4 -5.05 58.75 27.52
CA LEU A 4 -3.93 59.62 27.14
C LEU A 4 -3.47 59.40 25.69
N GLY A 5 -3.51 58.16 25.19
CA GLY A 5 -3.20 57.83 23.80
C GLY A 5 -4.21 58.42 22.80
N ALA A 6 -5.49 58.44 23.15
CA ALA A 6 -6.54 58.96 22.28
C ALA A 6 -6.49 60.48 22.13
N ILE A 7 -6.13 61.22 23.17
CA ILE A 7 -6.11 62.69 23.17
C ILE A 7 -4.88 63.25 22.43
N HIS A 8 -3.75 62.56 22.43
CA HIS A 8 -2.51 62.99 21.78
C HIS A 8 -2.16 62.23 20.51
N SER A 9 -3.08 61.42 19.99
CA SER A 9 -2.85 60.54 18.84
C SER A 9 -2.31 61.27 17.60
N ARG A 10 -2.80 62.45 17.28
CA ARG A 10 -2.34 63.25 16.11
C ARG A 10 -0.91 63.78 16.24
N LYS A 11 -0.46 64.17 17.45
CA LYS A 11 0.92 64.70 17.68
C LYS A 11 1.90 63.54 17.87
N LEU A 12 1.48 62.45 18.54
CA LEU A 12 2.29 61.25 18.73
C LEU A 12 2.49 60.49 17.41
N SER A 13 1.48 60.41 16.56
CA SER A 13 1.51 59.72 15.27
C SER A 13 2.64 60.23 14.36
N SER A 14 2.82 61.57 14.30
CA SER A 14 3.87 62.19 13.49
C SER A 14 5.28 61.86 14.03
N SER A 15 5.47 61.96 15.36
CA SER A 15 6.76 61.68 16.00
C SER A 15 7.12 60.19 15.97
N VAL A 16 6.14 59.30 16.20
CA VAL A 16 6.32 57.83 16.10
C VAL A 16 6.61 57.44 14.65
N GLY A 17 5.94 58.07 13.67
CA GLY A 17 6.21 57.83 12.25
C GLY A 17 7.65 58.18 11.87
N TYR A 18 8.18 59.29 12.37
CA TYR A 18 9.56 59.69 12.13
C TYR A 18 10.58 58.74 12.79
N ILE A 19 10.30 58.29 14.00
CA ILE A 19 11.15 57.33 14.71
C ILE A 19 11.15 55.99 13.99
N LEU A 20 9.99 55.50 13.54
CA LEU A 20 9.88 54.25 12.77
C LEU A 20 10.59 54.34 11.41
N GLN A 21 10.48 55.47 10.71
CA GLN A 21 11.21 55.71 9.47
C GLN A 21 12.72 55.75 9.71
N LEU A 22 13.18 56.44 10.76
CA LEU A 22 14.59 56.48 11.13
C LEU A 22 15.13 55.10 11.49
N MET A 23 14.38 54.33 12.28
CA MET A 23 14.72 52.91 12.59
C MET A 23 14.77 52.06 11.34
N THR A 24 13.78 52.17 10.45
CA THR A 24 13.77 51.42 9.20
C THR A 24 14.94 51.78 8.31
N PHE A 25 15.29 53.07 8.24
CA PHE A 25 16.44 53.54 7.46
C PHE A 25 17.77 53.04 8.03
N LEU A 26 17.91 52.98 9.36
CA LEU A 26 19.12 52.48 10.05
C LEU A 26 19.24 50.96 9.93
N LEU A 27 18.11 50.23 9.92
CA LEU A 27 18.09 48.77 9.80
C LEU A 27 18.20 48.26 8.35
N LYS A 28 17.81 49.08 7.35
CA LYS A 28 17.91 48.71 5.93
C LYS A 28 19.28 48.18 5.50
N PRO A 29 20.42 48.86 5.83
CA PRO A 29 21.71 48.33 5.42
C PRO A 29 22.07 47.01 6.10
N ILE A 30 21.65 46.84 7.35
CA ILE A 30 21.88 45.58 8.09
C ILE A 30 21.08 44.43 7.45
N LEU A 31 19.81 44.65 7.13
CA LEU A 31 18.96 43.70 6.42
C LEU A 31 19.47 43.37 5.01
N ALA A 32 19.98 44.41 4.29
CA ALA A 32 20.58 44.20 2.97
C ALA A 32 21.90 43.39 3.06
N PHE A 33 22.69 43.63 4.11
CA PHE A 33 23.93 42.88 4.35
C PHE A 33 23.64 41.43 4.73
N THR A 34 22.71 41.17 5.67
CA THR A 34 22.30 39.84 6.04
C THR A 34 21.69 39.11 4.85
N GLY A 35 20.84 39.74 4.06
CA GLY A 35 20.26 39.14 2.84
C GLY A 35 21.30 38.80 1.76
N LYS A 36 22.36 39.60 1.60
CA LYS A 36 23.51 39.31 0.73
C LYS A 36 24.35 38.16 1.29
N MET A 37 24.57 38.16 2.58
CA MET A 37 25.35 37.13 3.27
C MET A 37 24.64 35.77 3.22
N THR A 38 23.33 35.73 3.44
CA THR A 38 22.50 34.54 3.30
C THR A 38 22.49 33.99 1.86
N ARG A 39 22.51 34.90 0.85
CA ARG A 39 22.65 34.46 -0.56
C ARG A 39 24.06 33.98 -0.90
N PHE A 40 25.08 34.45 -0.24
CA PHE A 40 26.48 34.10 -0.50
C PHE A 40 26.88 32.79 0.25
N PHE A 41 26.38 32.59 1.46
CA PHE A 41 26.64 31.40 2.28
C PHE A 41 25.49 30.36 2.19
N GLY A 42 24.25 30.79 1.97
CA GLY A 42 23.16 29.93 1.61
C GLY A 42 23.18 29.79 0.11
N GLY A 43 23.78 28.70 -0.40
CA GLY A 43 23.57 28.32 -1.78
C GLY A 43 22.09 28.39 -2.10
N SER A 44 21.73 28.62 -3.35
CA SER A 44 20.37 28.69 -3.89
C SER A 44 19.63 27.33 -3.74
N GLY A 45 19.50 26.91 -2.48
CA GLY A 45 18.54 25.92 -2.06
C GLY A 45 17.21 26.67 -1.94
N GLY A 46 16.39 26.65 -2.98
CA GLY A 46 14.97 26.80 -2.74
C GLY A 46 14.66 25.91 -1.56
N GLU A 47 13.91 26.40 -0.59
CA GLU A 47 13.46 25.59 0.55
C GLU A 47 12.88 24.30 -0.03
N ILE A 48 13.70 23.26 -0.03
CA ILE A 48 13.23 21.91 -0.39
C ILE A 48 12.37 21.54 0.81
N VAL A 49 11.08 21.77 0.68
CA VAL A 49 10.11 21.36 1.70
C VAL A 49 10.33 19.88 1.91
N SER A 50 10.79 19.52 3.10
CA SER A 50 11.03 18.14 3.45
C SER A 50 9.70 17.39 3.57
N ARG A 51 9.74 16.08 3.37
CA ARG A 51 8.56 15.22 3.53
C ARG A 51 7.92 15.39 4.91
N GLY A 52 8.72 15.52 5.96
CA GLY A 52 8.24 15.79 7.32
C GLY A 52 7.53 17.12 7.48
N GLU A 53 7.96 18.17 6.75
CA GLU A 53 7.25 19.47 6.75
C GLU A 53 5.89 19.37 6.06
N VAL A 54 5.79 18.62 4.95
CA VAL A 54 4.50 18.35 4.30
C VAL A 54 3.58 17.59 5.24
N GLU A 55 4.08 16.58 5.95
CA GLU A 55 3.31 15.81 6.93
C GLU A 55 2.81 16.69 8.08
N ALA A 56 3.67 17.59 8.60
CA ALA A 56 3.29 18.55 9.62
C ALA A 56 2.21 19.53 9.13
N MET A 57 2.29 19.98 7.88
CA MET A 57 1.26 20.84 7.27
C MET A 57 -0.10 20.12 7.15
N ILE A 58 -0.10 18.86 6.76
CA ILE A 58 -1.31 18.03 6.70
C ILE A 58 -1.92 17.87 8.10
N ASP A 59 -1.08 17.65 9.12
CA ASP A 59 -1.53 17.52 10.50
C ASP A 59 -2.14 18.82 11.03
N MET A 60 -1.52 19.97 10.75
CA MET A 60 -2.06 21.29 11.11
C MET A 60 -3.41 21.55 10.44
N ALA A 61 -3.50 21.35 9.12
CA ALA A 61 -4.73 21.54 8.37
C ALA A 61 -5.88 20.65 8.87
N GLY A 62 -5.57 19.40 9.27
CA GLY A 62 -6.55 18.51 9.90
C GLY A 62 -7.01 18.99 11.28
N ASN A 63 -6.08 19.52 12.10
CA ASN A 63 -6.40 20.01 13.44
C ASN A 63 -7.22 21.31 13.41
N GLU A 64 -7.00 22.15 12.39
CA GLU A 64 -7.74 23.40 12.15
C GLU A 64 -9.11 23.15 11.48
N GLY A 65 -9.44 21.92 11.11
CA GLY A 65 -10.69 21.55 10.46
C GLY A 65 -10.76 21.92 8.97
N THR A 66 -9.64 22.33 8.37
CA THR A 66 -9.53 22.63 6.93
C THR A 66 -9.58 21.35 6.09
N LEU A 67 -9.04 20.23 6.65
CA LEU A 67 -9.10 18.90 6.06
C LEU A 67 -10.01 17.98 6.89
N ALA A 68 -10.85 17.22 6.22
CA ALA A 68 -11.61 16.17 6.89
C ALA A 68 -10.69 15.02 7.35
N SER A 69 -11.09 14.27 8.37
CA SER A 69 -10.26 13.21 8.95
C SER A 69 -9.85 12.14 7.92
N HIS A 70 -10.74 11.80 6.98
CA HIS A 70 -10.46 10.83 5.92
C HIS A 70 -9.49 11.38 4.87
N GLU A 71 -9.55 12.69 4.55
CA GLU A 71 -8.61 13.35 3.64
C GLU A 71 -7.20 13.37 4.23
N LYS A 72 -7.11 13.72 5.54
CA LYS A 72 -5.84 13.67 6.28
C LYS A 72 -5.21 12.28 6.24
N ALA A 73 -5.99 11.22 6.46
CA ALA A 73 -5.53 9.84 6.40
C ALA A 73 -5.02 9.49 5.00
N LEU A 74 -5.76 9.85 3.95
CA LEU A 74 -5.38 9.63 2.56
C LEU A 74 -4.04 10.27 2.21
N TYR A 75 -3.84 11.54 2.54
CA TYR A 75 -2.57 12.23 2.28
C TYR A 75 -1.39 11.57 3.01
N ARG A 76 -1.58 11.16 4.26
CA ARG A 76 -0.55 10.44 5.02
C ARG A 76 -0.19 9.09 4.40
N ASN A 77 -1.20 8.33 3.97
CA ASN A 77 -0.98 7.04 3.32
C ASN A 77 -0.20 7.20 2.00
N ILE A 78 -0.54 8.22 1.19
CA ILE A 78 0.20 8.54 -0.05
C ILE A 78 1.67 8.88 0.26
N LEU A 79 1.93 9.67 1.29
CA LEU A 79 3.30 9.99 1.68
C LEU A 79 4.09 8.75 2.12
N ARG A 80 3.44 7.75 2.69
CA ARG A 80 4.07 6.54 3.22
C ARG A 80 4.26 5.42 2.20
N LEU A 81 3.83 5.59 0.95
CA LEU A 81 3.96 4.55 -0.09
C LEU A 81 5.39 4.08 -0.35
N ASP A 82 6.41 4.89 -0.05
CA ASP A 82 7.82 4.49 -0.15
C ASP A 82 8.33 3.70 1.05
N GLU A 83 7.60 3.73 2.16
CA GLU A 83 7.97 3.05 3.40
C GLU A 83 7.36 1.66 3.49
N ILE A 84 6.19 1.48 2.86
CA ILE A 84 5.45 0.22 2.86
C ILE A 84 6.03 -0.70 1.78
N ARG A 85 6.25 -1.96 2.12
CA ARG A 85 6.73 -2.99 1.20
C ARG A 85 5.56 -3.78 0.60
N VAL A 86 5.77 -4.30 -0.59
CA VAL A 86 4.81 -5.17 -1.27
C VAL A 86 4.46 -6.37 -0.39
N GLY A 87 5.46 -6.97 0.28
CA GLY A 87 5.27 -8.10 1.18
C GLY A 87 4.34 -7.83 2.37
N ASP A 88 4.22 -6.54 2.79
CA ASP A 88 3.33 -6.14 3.90
C ASP A 88 1.86 -6.08 3.48
N VAL A 89 1.58 -5.97 2.16
CA VAL A 89 0.25 -5.68 1.60
C VAL A 89 -0.28 -6.82 0.73
N MET A 90 0.60 -7.62 0.14
CA MET A 90 0.23 -8.71 -0.76
C MET A 90 -0.74 -9.71 -0.13
N THR A 91 -1.55 -10.37 -0.94
CA THR A 91 -2.24 -11.60 -0.59
C THR A 91 -1.21 -12.73 -0.51
N PRO A 92 -0.93 -13.30 0.68
CA PRO A 92 0.08 -14.34 0.84
C PRO A 92 -0.28 -15.62 0.08
N ARG A 93 0.73 -16.33 -0.42
CA ARG A 93 0.58 -17.61 -1.11
C ARG A 93 -0.26 -18.65 -0.35
N THR A 94 -0.22 -18.61 0.98
CA THR A 94 -0.94 -19.58 1.83
C THR A 94 -2.47 -19.50 1.73
N VAL A 95 -2.97 -18.36 1.28
CA VAL A 95 -4.41 -18.08 1.10
C VAL A 95 -4.77 -17.77 -0.35
N MET A 96 -3.77 -17.65 -1.22
CA MET A 96 -3.95 -17.42 -2.65
C MET A 96 -4.62 -18.64 -3.29
N VAL A 97 -5.61 -18.39 -4.12
CA VAL A 97 -6.23 -19.41 -4.96
C VAL A 97 -5.46 -19.52 -6.26
N ASP A 98 -4.90 -20.69 -6.54
CA ASP A 98 -4.20 -21.02 -7.77
C ASP A 98 -4.72 -22.33 -8.38
N LEU A 99 -4.57 -22.49 -9.68
CA LEU A 99 -4.98 -23.71 -10.39
C LEU A 99 -3.84 -24.29 -11.23
N TRP A 100 -3.86 -25.59 -11.44
CA TRP A 100 -2.92 -26.24 -12.35
C TRP A 100 -3.25 -25.87 -13.80
N GLU A 101 -2.25 -25.47 -14.58
CA GLU A 101 -2.46 -24.97 -15.94
C GLU A 101 -3.07 -25.99 -16.90
N ASN A 102 -2.84 -27.29 -16.66
CA ASN A 102 -3.45 -28.38 -17.46
C ASN A 102 -4.82 -28.84 -16.94
N SER A 103 -5.34 -28.22 -15.87
CA SER A 103 -6.74 -28.43 -15.48
C SER A 103 -7.66 -28.02 -16.61
N THR A 104 -8.81 -28.69 -16.72
CA THR A 104 -9.79 -28.39 -17.76
C THR A 104 -10.79 -27.35 -17.32
N MET A 105 -11.52 -26.75 -18.27
CA MET A 105 -12.65 -25.86 -17.95
C MET A 105 -13.69 -26.56 -17.07
N GLN A 106 -13.90 -27.86 -17.25
CA GLN A 106 -14.81 -28.64 -16.42
C GLN A 106 -14.38 -28.69 -14.95
N ASP A 107 -13.07 -28.82 -14.70
CA ASP A 107 -12.50 -28.80 -13.35
C ASP A 107 -12.69 -27.45 -12.69
N LEU A 108 -12.43 -26.36 -13.43
CA LEU A 108 -12.66 -24.99 -12.95
C LEU A 108 -14.13 -24.75 -12.61
N ILE A 109 -15.07 -25.20 -13.45
CA ILE A 109 -16.52 -25.06 -13.17
C ILE A 109 -16.90 -25.81 -11.89
N ALA A 110 -16.34 -27.02 -11.69
CA ALA A 110 -16.59 -27.82 -10.51
C ALA A 110 -16.04 -27.12 -9.24
N GLU A 111 -14.85 -26.52 -9.33
CA GLU A 111 -14.25 -25.78 -8.24
C GLU A 111 -15.04 -24.49 -7.93
N ASN A 112 -15.45 -23.74 -8.95
CA ASN A 112 -16.27 -22.55 -8.78
C ASN A 112 -17.64 -22.81 -8.13
N LYS A 113 -18.20 -24.01 -8.29
CA LYS A 113 -19.43 -24.44 -7.61
C LYS A 113 -19.21 -24.75 -6.12
N ARG A 114 -18.02 -25.16 -5.74
CA ARG A 114 -17.65 -25.49 -4.36
C ARG A 114 -17.37 -24.24 -3.53
N GLY A 115 -16.80 -23.22 -4.16
CA GLY A 115 -16.50 -21.93 -3.55
C GLY A 115 -16.42 -20.87 -4.64
N LYS A 116 -16.58 -19.60 -4.27
CA LYS A 116 -16.42 -18.50 -5.22
C LYS A 116 -14.95 -18.37 -5.57
N LEU A 117 -14.60 -18.51 -6.84
CA LEU A 117 -13.26 -18.26 -7.33
C LEU A 117 -13.06 -16.76 -7.60
N PRO A 118 -11.86 -16.22 -7.37
CA PRO A 118 -11.56 -14.82 -7.68
C PRO A 118 -11.62 -14.56 -9.19
N SER A 119 -11.84 -13.31 -9.57
CA SER A 119 -11.95 -12.90 -10.98
C SER A 119 -10.71 -13.19 -11.81
N ARG A 120 -9.54 -13.20 -11.17
CA ARG A 120 -8.22 -13.50 -11.76
C ARG A 120 -7.55 -14.59 -10.95
N ILE A 121 -7.22 -15.68 -11.62
CA ILE A 121 -6.70 -16.87 -10.97
C ILE A 121 -5.33 -17.18 -11.54
N PRO A 122 -4.26 -17.11 -10.73
CA PRO A 122 -2.94 -17.59 -11.13
C PRO A 122 -2.99 -19.06 -11.52
N ILE A 123 -2.22 -19.42 -12.55
CA ILE A 123 -2.04 -20.82 -12.96
C ILE A 123 -0.57 -21.19 -12.85
N TYR A 124 -0.32 -22.42 -12.38
CA TYR A 124 1.03 -22.94 -12.19
C TYR A 124 1.29 -24.14 -13.08
N GLY A 125 2.56 -24.31 -13.47
CA GLY A 125 3.02 -25.44 -14.27
C GLY A 125 3.26 -26.69 -13.44
N SER A 126 4.50 -27.16 -13.37
CA SER A 126 4.86 -28.40 -12.68
C SER A 126 4.79 -28.30 -11.16
N THR A 127 5.04 -27.13 -10.61
CA THR A 127 4.99 -26.85 -9.16
C THR A 127 4.23 -25.56 -8.87
N ARG A 128 3.64 -25.45 -7.69
CA ARG A 128 2.93 -24.24 -7.26
C ARG A 128 3.82 -23.01 -7.14
N ASP A 129 5.15 -23.17 -7.08
CA ASP A 129 6.10 -22.06 -7.12
C ASP A 129 6.31 -21.52 -8.54
N GLY A 130 6.05 -22.38 -9.55
CA GLY A 130 6.21 -22.05 -10.95
C GLY A 130 4.94 -21.49 -11.57
N ILE A 131 4.55 -20.28 -11.17
CA ILE A 131 3.41 -19.58 -11.79
C ILE A 131 3.78 -19.25 -13.24
N THR A 132 2.98 -19.73 -14.18
CA THR A 132 3.17 -19.55 -15.63
C THR A 132 2.35 -18.39 -16.20
N GLY A 133 1.36 -17.92 -15.45
CA GLY A 133 0.47 -16.84 -15.86
C GLY A 133 -0.78 -16.79 -15.00
N TYR A 134 -1.81 -16.14 -15.53
CA TYR A 134 -3.14 -16.11 -14.90
C TYR A 134 -4.24 -16.26 -15.95
N ILE A 135 -5.44 -16.61 -15.50
CA ILE A 135 -6.66 -16.66 -16.31
C ILE A 135 -7.72 -15.70 -15.78
N LEU A 136 -8.59 -15.26 -16.65
CA LEU A 136 -9.80 -14.53 -16.27
C LEU A 136 -10.97 -15.50 -16.10
N LEU A 137 -11.51 -15.61 -14.89
CA LEU A 137 -12.64 -16.51 -14.59
C LEU A 137 -13.80 -16.27 -15.56
N ARG A 138 -14.14 -15.02 -15.84
CA ARG A 138 -15.21 -14.65 -16.77
C ARG A 138 -14.99 -15.20 -18.19
N GLU A 139 -13.78 -15.15 -18.71
CA GLU A 139 -13.46 -15.66 -20.04
C GLU A 139 -13.69 -17.18 -20.12
N VAL A 140 -13.16 -17.91 -19.14
CA VAL A 140 -13.32 -19.37 -19.08
C VAL A 140 -14.78 -19.76 -18.91
N LEU A 141 -15.53 -19.08 -18.03
CA LEU A 141 -16.96 -19.35 -17.84
C LEU A 141 -17.78 -19.00 -19.09
N THR A 142 -17.43 -17.97 -19.82
CA THR A 142 -18.09 -17.60 -21.07
C THR A 142 -17.85 -18.65 -22.15
N ALA A 143 -16.60 -19.10 -22.31
CA ALA A 143 -16.26 -20.18 -23.24
C ALA A 143 -16.94 -21.51 -22.86
N ALA A 144 -17.10 -21.75 -21.57
CA ALA A 144 -17.74 -22.97 -21.04
C ALA A 144 -19.26 -23.05 -21.30
N LEU A 145 -19.89 -22.00 -21.79
CA LEU A 145 -21.29 -22.06 -22.29
C LEU A 145 -21.40 -23.04 -23.45
N ASP A 146 -20.33 -23.21 -24.24
CA ASP A 146 -20.24 -24.28 -25.24
C ASP A 146 -19.71 -25.56 -24.56
N LYS A 147 -20.61 -26.52 -24.33
CA LYS A 147 -20.27 -27.79 -23.68
C LYS A 147 -19.25 -28.63 -24.44
N THR A 148 -19.04 -28.39 -25.73
CA THR A 148 -18.04 -29.10 -26.53
C THR A 148 -16.61 -28.72 -26.13
N GLN A 149 -16.44 -27.53 -25.52
CA GLN A 149 -15.15 -26.97 -25.11
C GLN A 149 -14.73 -27.33 -23.67
N HIS A 150 -15.54 -28.03 -22.89
CA HIS A 150 -15.27 -28.31 -21.47
C HIS A 150 -13.94 -29.04 -21.20
N LYS A 151 -13.38 -29.75 -22.19
CA LYS A 151 -12.10 -30.47 -22.09
C LYS A 151 -10.88 -29.63 -22.44
N ILE A 152 -11.07 -28.37 -22.86
CA ILE A 152 -9.96 -27.46 -23.18
C ILE A 152 -9.18 -27.17 -21.89
N PRO A 153 -7.84 -27.27 -21.89
CA PRO A 153 -7.01 -26.94 -20.75
C PRO A 153 -6.98 -25.44 -20.49
N LEU A 154 -6.75 -25.03 -19.25
CA LEU A 154 -6.69 -23.64 -18.83
C LEU A 154 -5.52 -22.87 -19.48
N THR A 155 -4.49 -23.56 -19.96
CA THR A 155 -3.38 -22.98 -20.73
C THR A 155 -3.83 -22.17 -21.95
N GLU A 156 -4.95 -22.53 -22.58
CA GLU A 156 -5.49 -21.80 -23.73
C GLU A 156 -6.03 -20.42 -23.37
N PHE A 157 -6.31 -20.17 -22.10
CA PHE A 157 -6.78 -18.90 -21.54
C PHE A 157 -5.69 -18.13 -20.80
N ARG A 158 -4.44 -18.66 -20.86
CA ARG A 158 -3.31 -18.10 -20.15
C ARG A 158 -2.98 -16.68 -20.64
N ARG A 159 -2.84 -15.76 -19.69
CA ARG A 159 -2.29 -14.45 -19.85
C ARG A 159 -0.96 -14.35 -19.12
N GLU A 160 -0.04 -13.59 -19.67
CA GLU A 160 1.22 -13.30 -18.99
C GLU A 160 0.97 -12.54 -17.69
N VAL A 161 1.78 -12.80 -16.67
CA VAL A 161 1.74 -12.09 -15.39
C VAL A 161 3.11 -11.50 -15.08
N ARG A 162 3.14 -10.31 -14.54
CA ARG A 162 4.37 -9.66 -14.09
C ARG A 162 4.76 -10.15 -12.71
N PHE A 163 6.06 -10.07 -12.42
CA PHE A 163 6.61 -10.36 -11.10
C PHE A 163 7.17 -9.07 -10.50
N VAL A 164 6.88 -8.85 -9.23
CA VAL A 164 7.37 -7.73 -8.42
C VAL A 164 8.09 -8.31 -7.21
N PRO A 165 9.28 -7.79 -6.84
CA PRO A 165 9.98 -8.25 -5.64
C PRO A 165 9.19 -7.96 -4.37
N GLU A 166 9.21 -8.89 -3.41
CA GLU A 166 8.58 -8.73 -2.08
C GLU A 166 9.08 -7.46 -1.36
N VAL A 167 10.37 -7.15 -1.53
CA VAL A 167 11.02 -5.98 -0.92
C VAL A 167 10.78 -4.66 -1.65
N ALA A 168 10.13 -4.68 -2.81
CA ALA A 168 9.78 -3.46 -3.55
C ALA A 168 8.86 -2.56 -2.72
N THR A 169 8.93 -1.25 -2.98
CA THR A 169 8.02 -0.31 -2.32
C THR A 169 6.64 -0.34 -2.99
N LEU A 170 5.63 0.02 -2.21
CA LEU A 170 4.26 0.09 -2.73
C LEU A 170 4.13 1.13 -3.86
N ARG A 171 4.94 2.20 -3.84
CA ARG A 171 5.05 3.17 -4.93
C ARG A 171 5.53 2.52 -6.24
N GLN A 172 6.54 1.64 -6.16
CA GLN A 172 7.03 0.93 -7.35
C GLN A 172 5.94 0.00 -7.90
N ALA A 173 5.29 -0.78 -7.02
CA ALA A 173 4.19 -1.66 -7.42
C ALA A 173 3.03 -0.88 -8.05
N LEU A 174 2.66 0.28 -7.49
CA LEU A 174 1.64 1.16 -8.06
C LEU A 174 2.00 1.62 -9.47
N HIS A 175 3.26 2.03 -9.67
CA HIS A 175 3.74 2.42 -11.00
C HIS A 175 3.68 1.26 -12.00
N ASP A 176 4.12 0.07 -11.60
CA ASP A 176 4.18 -1.11 -12.46
C ASP A 176 2.78 -1.60 -12.85
N LEU A 177 1.85 -1.67 -11.90
CA LEU A 177 0.47 -2.09 -12.14
C LEU A 177 -0.33 -1.07 -12.95
N THR A 178 -0.10 0.24 -12.72
CA THR A 178 -0.82 1.30 -13.48
C THR A 178 -0.24 1.55 -14.87
N SER A 179 1.05 1.30 -15.08
CA SER A 179 1.71 1.40 -16.39
C SER A 179 1.44 0.19 -17.27
N GLY A 180 1.06 -0.93 -16.69
CA GLY A 180 0.68 -2.17 -17.37
C GLY A 180 -0.80 -2.19 -17.73
N LYS A 181 -1.19 -3.27 -18.45
CA LYS A 181 -2.59 -3.59 -18.73
C LYS A 181 -3.16 -4.57 -17.69
N ASP A 182 -2.29 -5.10 -16.84
CA ASP A 182 -2.62 -6.18 -15.93
C ASP A 182 -2.81 -5.62 -14.51
N PRO A 183 -3.98 -5.79 -13.91
CA PRO A 183 -4.29 -5.25 -12.59
C PRO A 183 -3.77 -6.14 -11.44
N ILE A 184 -2.98 -7.17 -11.74
CA ILE A 184 -2.34 -8.05 -10.77
C ILE A 184 -0.87 -8.28 -11.11
N ALA A 185 -0.05 -8.54 -10.08
CA ALA A 185 1.31 -9.03 -10.24
C ALA A 185 1.59 -10.14 -9.22
N MET A 186 2.42 -11.10 -9.60
CA MET A 186 2.95 -12.09 -8.67
C MET A 186 4.08 -11.48 -7.85
N VAL A 187 4.16 -11.83 -6.58
CA VAL A 187 5.24 -11.37 -5.70
C VAL A 187 6.26 -12.49 -5.54
N ALA A 188 7.53 -12.15 -5.77
CA ALA A 188 8.63 -13.10 -5.70
C ALA A 188 9.64 -12.71 -4.62
N ASP A 189 10.23 -13.73 -3.98
CA ASP A 189 11.36 -13.58 -3.08
C ASP A 189 12.69 -13.43 -3.83
N GLU A 190 13.81 -13.29 -3.09
CA GLU A 190 15.16 -13.17 -3.63
C GLU A 190 15.67 -14.43 -4.34
N HIS A 191 14.98 -15.56 -4.18
CA HIS A 191 15.31 -16.84 -4.82
C HIS A 191 14.42 -17.12 -6.04
N GLY A 192 13.49 -16.21 -6.35
CA GLY A 192 12.53 -16.37 -7.43
C GLY A 192 11.31 -17.24 -7.07
N GLY A 193 11.15 -17.58 -5.78
CA GLY A 193 9.98 -18.28 -5.28
C GLY A 193 8.76 -17.37 -5.19
N THR A 194 7.58 -17.92 -5.47
CA THR A 194 6.33 -17.14 -5.36
C THR A 194 5.91 -16.99 -3.90
N CYS A 195 5.88 -15.75 -3.40
CA CYS A 195 5.45 -15.37 -2.06
C CYS A 195 3.95 -15.08 -1.97
N GLY A 196 3.37 -14.57 -3.04
CA GLY A 196 1.97 -14.17 -3.08
C GLY A 196 1.59 -13.45 -4.35
N LEU A 197 0.52 -12.69 -4.24
CA LEU A 197 -0.07 -11.87 -5.31
C LEU A 197 -0.33 -10.48 -4.76
N ILE A 198 -0.15 -9.45 -5.58
CA ILE A 198 -0.61 -8.09 -5.30
C ILE A 198 -1.52 -7.63 -6.45
N SER A 199 -2.60 -6.99 -6.10
CA SER A 199 -3.58 -6.44 -7.04
C SER A 199 -3.65 -4.92 -6.95
N THR A 200 -4.28 -4.28 -7.94
CA THR A 200 -4.62 -2.86 -7.88
C THR A 200 -5.56 -2.55 -6.73
N GLU A 201 -6.44 -3.48 -6.39
CA GLU A 201 -7.37 -3.40 -5.28
C GLU A 201 -6.61 -3.26 -3.95
N ASP A 202 -5.61 -4.13 -3.68
CA ASP A 202 -4.75 -4.06 -2.47
C ASP A 202 -4.04 -2.70 -2.34
N LEU A 203 -3.59 -2.14 -3.49
CA LEU A 203 -2.95 -0.82 -3.51
C LEU A 203 -3.93 0.29 -3.13
N PHE A 204 -5.14 0.26 -3.70
CA PHE A 204 -6.18 1.26 -3.39
C PHE A 204 -6.65 1.15 -1.95
N GLU A 205 -6.83 -0.04 -1.41
CA GLU A 205 -7.15 -0.26 -0.01
C GLU A 205 -6.12 0.39 0.91
N THR A 206 -4.84 0.18 0.62
CA THR A 206 -3.76 0.76 1.41
C THR A 206 -3.71 2.29 1.29
N ILE A 207 -3.95 2.85 0.10
CA ILE A 207 -3.97 4.30 -0.13
C ILE A 207 -5.18 4.94 0.56
N LEU A 208 -6.36 4.35 0.40
CA LEU A 208 -7.60 4.88 0.98
C LEU A 208 -7.69 4.63 2.49
N GLY A 209 -6.93 3.64 3.02
CA GLY A 209 -7.00 3.24 4.41
C GLY A 209 -8.34 2.60 4.80
N ILE A 210 -9.04 2.04 3.82
CA ILE A 210 -10.30 1.33 3.96
C ILE A 210 -10.19 -0.01 3.25
N GLU A 211 -10.83 -1.02 3.79
CA GLU A 211 -10.97 -2.30 3.13
C GLU A 211 -12.09 -2.20 2.08
N VAL A 212 -11.75 -2.45 0.83
CA VAL A 212 -12.73 -2.53 -0.26
C VAL A 212 -13.30 -3.95 -0.24
N VAL A 213 -14.43 -4.11 0.44
CA VAL A 213 -15.12 -5.40 0.51
C VAL A 213 -15.87 -5.61 -0.80
N ASP A 214 -15.46 -6.60 -1.59
CA ASP A 214 -16.27 -7.07 -2.71
C ASP A 214 -17.53 -7.78 -2.15
N GLU A 215 -18.71 -7.52 -2.74
CA GLU A 215 -19.99 -8.13 -2.33
C GLU A 215 -19.95 -9.66 -2.28
N LEU A 216 -18.89 -10.25 -2.81
CA LEU A 216 -18.69 -11.69 -2.92
C LEU A 216 -17.70 -12.27 -1.90
N ASP A 217 -16.94 -11.44 -1.19
CA ASP A 217 -15.93 -11.88 -0.25
C ASP A 217 -16.54 -12.36 1.07
N GLN A 218 -16.28 -13.63 1.41
CA GLN A 218 -16.68 -14.21 2.69
C GLN A 218 -15.68 -13.92 3.82
N VAL A 219 -14.48 -13.46 3.48
CA VAL A 219 -13.39 -13.15 4.41
C VAL A 219 -12.92 -11.74 4.10
N THR A 220 -13.14 -10.84 5.03
CA THR A 220 -12.89 -9.40 4.88
C THR A 220 -11.40 -9.09 4.74
N ASP A 221 -10.50 -9.84 5.39
CA ASP A 221 -9.05 -9.67 5.30
C ASP A 221 -8.34 -11.04 5.12
N LEU A 222 -7.89 -11.29 3.89
CA LEU A 222 -7.14 -12.50 3.55
C LEU A 222 -5.77 -12.54 4.27
N ARG A 223 -5.19 -11.39 4.61
CA ARG A 223 -3.92 -11.29 5.36
C ARG A 223 -4.10 -11.70 6.81
N ASP A 224 -5.16 -11.23 7.47
CA ASP A 224 -5.48 -11.65 8.82
C ASP A 224 -5.92 -13.11 8.88
N PHE A 225 -6.61 -13.58 7.85
CA PHE A 225 -6.91 -15.00 7.70
C PHE A 225 -5.64 -15.84 7.54
N ALA A 226 -4.66 -15.38 6.74
CA ALA A 226 -3.37 -16.04 6.60
C ALA A 226 -2.58 -16.07 7.92
N LYS A 227 -2.57 -14.98 8.70
CA LYS A 227 -1.96 -14.95 10.04
C LYS A 227 -2.61 -15.96 10.98
N THR A 228 -3.93 -15.99 11.01
CA THR A 228 -4.71 -16.93 11.83
C THR A 228 -4.43 -18.39 11.45
N LEU A 229 -4.32 -18.71 10.16
CA LEU A 229 -3.93 -20.03 9.68
C LEU A 229 -2.50 -20.39 10.11
N ARG A 230 -1.56 -19.45 10.05
CA ARG A 230 -0.18 -19.65 10.50
C ARG A 230 -0.12 -19.93 11.99
N GLU A 231 -0.83 -19.16 12.81
CA GLU A 231 -0.91 -19.36 14.26
C GLU A 231 -1.49 -20.75 14.60
N LYS A 232 -2.61 -21.11 14.01
CA LYS A 232 -3.22 -22.45 14.18
C LYS A 232 -2.26 -23.57 13.79
N ARG A 233 -1.46 -23.40 12.74
CA ARG A 233 -0.46 -24.38 12.32
C ARG A 233 0.69 -24.49 13.32
N ILE A 234 1.17 -23.37 13.85
CA ILE A 234 2.22 -23.33 14.87
C ILE A 234 1.74 -24.01 16.16
N ASP A 235 0.52 -23.73 16.59
CA ASP A 235 -0.06 -24.34 17.79
C ASP A 235 -0.25 -25.85 17.65
N ARG A 236 -0.68 -26.31 16.47
CA ARG A 236 -0.77 -27.76 16.17
C ARG A 236 0.61 -28.42 16.26
N LEU A 237 1.64 -27.81 15.66
CA LEU A 237 3.03 -28.33 15.70
C LEU A 237 3.61 -28.34 17.11
N LYS A 238 3.27 -27.36 17.95
CA LYS A 238 3.66 -27.34 19.36
C LYS A 238 2.96 -28.45 20.14
N GLY A 239 1.67 -28.66 19.90
CA GLY A 239 0.88 -29.74 20.51
C GLY A 239 1.43 -31.13 20.15
N GLU A 240 1.77 -31.35 18.88
CA GLU A 240 2.37 -32.61 18.43
C GLU A 240 3.76 -32.87 19.04
N ARG A 241 4.57 -31.80 19.23
CA ARG A 241 5.89 -31.92 19.88
C ARG A 241 5.76 -32.24 21.37
N SER A 242 4.81 -31.62 22.08
CA SER A 242 4.56 -31.90 23.49
C SER A 242 4.03 -33.33 23.70
N PHE A 243 3.19 -33.81 22.79
CA PHE A 243 2.67 -35.18 22.82
C PHE A 243 3.75 -36.23 22.60
N ARG A 244 4.69 -36.00 21.65
CA ARG A 244 5.85 -36.86 21.40
C ARG A 244 6.80 -36.90 22.60
N ALA A 245 7.11 -35.72 23.18
CA ALA A 245 7.97 -35.65 24.35
C ALA A 245 7.40 -36.41 25.56
N GLN A 246 6.06 -36.40 25.76
CA GLN A 246 5.41 -37.17 26.81
C GLN A 246 5.36 -38.69 26.50
N ALA A 247 5.29 -39.09 25.22
CA ALA A 247 5.32 -40.47 24.82
C ALA A 247 6.71 -41.12 25.03
N ASP A 248 7.78 -40.36 24.74
CA ASP A 248 9.17 -40.78 24.94
C ASP A 248 9.51 -40.93 26.45
N ASP A 249 9.01 -40.03 27.31
CA ASP A 249 9.22 -40.11 28.77
C ASP A 249 8.46 -41.28 29.46
N ASN A 250 7.36 -41.71 28.88
CA ASN A 250 6.58 -42.87 29.38
C ASN A 250 7.04 -44.22 28.83
N GLY A 251 7.95 -44.22 27.85
CA GLY A 251 8.51 -45.43 27.24
C GLY A 251 9.79 -45.96 27.89
N GLU A 252 10.39 -45.21 28.82
CA GLU A 252 11.63 -45.56 29.55
C GLU A 252 11.40 -46.04 31.00
N LYS A 253 10.19 -46.44 31.36
CA LYS A 253 9.91 -47.02 32.70
C LYS A 253 9.53 -48.45 32.65
#